data_3430b7dd0b1d36fb87974809b528edc8
#
_entry.id   3430b7dd0b1d36fb87974809b528edc8
#
_cell.length_a   1.000
_cell.length_b   1.000
_cell.length_c   1.000
_cell.angle_alpha   90.00
_cell.angle_beta   90.00
_cell.angle_gamma   90.00
#
_symmetry.space_group_name_H-M   'P 1'
#
loop_
_entity.id
_entity.type
_entity.pdbx_description
1 polymer ?
#
loop_
_entity_poly.entity_id
_entity_poly.type
_entity_poly.pdbx_seq_one_letter_code
_entity_poly.pdbx_strand_id
1 'polypeptide(L)'
;MMRWTLRFVLCAAAVVACTLVIQADDKITAGDAELQFQLGNLLSDETRFREALDAFDRAIQTDDHDLQVRARAGKVKTALRIAEYDLAQKEGELLRASAPSDPEVLSLYADSLWSGGLFDEADDVYRQALSINKESSRARFGTARSLATRSKLEEALTEAQAALAMAPRDGEIHAEIGGIFQRLNRFDEAANAYNNFINLLPNKDRSDKANWTKSQVKFLKAFEGRNPVDIDQQDLETMHTMPFRLVDDKIVVQAKVNGGRQQDFILDTGSEETVISRDTAQRANISPITYTLSAGVGEVGLRGLQLSRIDRLDIGDLQVRNLPVLIKNPALRGIPKREGESFSPLSFGMSMQIDYQHRQLTMARLLPAADATDLRLPLRVHRLAMVRGMLNSTRPTYFVVDTGGEVISISAETAGHFDNGGYRKIPLKVYGTSGWDRDAFLLPGMSLNFDQIEYKNMPLVVLNLRAPSVLLGFQLGGIVGHNFLSHYRVALDMDQSELRLQKF
;
A
#
# COMPACT_ATOMS: atom_id res chain seq x y z
N MET A 1 -72.30 -16.74 -5.14
CA MET A 1 -71.07 -16.66 -4.31
C MET A 1 -70.00 -17.71 -4.59
N MET A 2 -70.24 -18.75 -5.37
CA MET A 2 -69.33 -19.91 -5.55
C MET A 2 -68.37 -19.75 -6.73
N ARG A 3 -68.44 -18.69 -7.58
CA ARG A 3 -67.58 -18.47 -8.72
C ARG A 3 -66.37 -17.54 -8.45
N TRP A 4 -66.37 -16.86 -7.33
CA TRP A 4 -65.26 -15.93 -6.97
C TRP A 4 -64.19 -16.63 -6.12
N THR A 5 -64.51 -17.65 -5.37
CA THR A 5 -63.57 -18.41 -4.53
C THR A 5 -62.65 -19.30 -5.37
N LEU A 6 -63.09 -19.78 -6.54
CA LEU A 6 -62.28 -20.63 -7.41
C LEU A 6 -61.21 -19.85 -8.19
N ARG A 7 -61.44 -18.55 -8.47
CA ARG A 7 -60.43 -17.69 -9.13
C ARG A 7 -59.31 -17.24 -8.20
N PHE A 8 -59.60 -17.07 -6.92
CA PHE A 8 -58.59 -16.71 -5.89
C PHE A 8 -57.66 -17.87 -5.57
N VAL A 9 -58.16 -19.09 -5.54
CA VAL A 9 -57.36 -20.30 -5.29
C VAL A 9 -56.44 -20.64 -6.47
N LEU A 10 -56.88 -20.40 -7.72
CA LEU A 10 -56.05 -20.61 -8.91
C LEU A 10 -54.98 -19.53 -9.07
N CYS A 11 -55.23 -18.27 -8.68
CA CYS A 11 -54.20 -17.24 -8.67
C CYS A 11 -53.18 -17.44 -7.53
N ALA A 12 -53.60 -17.92 -6.36
CA ALA A 12 -52.68 -18.23 -5.28
C ALA A 12 -51.80 -19.45 -5.58
N ALA A 13 -52.35 -20.46 -6.25
CA ALA A 13 -51.56 -21.63 -6.71
C ALA A 13 -50.59 -21.28 -7.82
N ALA A 14 -50.91 -20.35 -8.72
CA ALA A 14 -50.03 -19.88 -9.77
C ALA A 14 -48.89 -18.99 -9.22
N VAL A 15 -49.16 -18.18 -8.18
CA VAL A 15 -48.14 -17.34 -7.50
C VAL A 15 -47.21 -18.22 -6.66
N VAL A 16 -47.73 -19.25 -5.98
CA VAL A 16 -46.90 -20.21 -5.23
C VAL A 16 -46.09 -21.10 -6.18
N ALA A 17 -46.60 -21.48 -7.36
CA ALA A 17 -45.86 -22.19 -8.38
C ALA A 17 -44.79 -21.30 -9.05
N CYS A 18 -45.03 -20.01 -9.27
CA CYS A 18 -44.03 -19.06 -9.75
C CYS A 18 -42.96 -18.72 -8.70
N THR A 19 -43.28 -18.74 -7.39
CA THR A 19 -42.29 -18.52 -6.33
C THR A 19 -41.48 -19.77 -6.00
N LEU A 20 -41.95 -20.98 -6.34
CA LEU A 20 -41.21 -22.23 -6.21
C LEU A 20 -40.32 -22.54 -7.44
N VAL A 21 -40.46 -21.81 -8.55
CA VAL A 21 -39.61 -21.93 -9.74
C VAL A 21 -38.39 -20.98 -9.70
N ILE A 22 -38.28 -20.07 -8.70
CA ILE A 22 -37.18 -19.12 -8.53
C ILE A 22 -36.11 -19.63 -7.52
N GLN A 23 -36.24 -20.85 -7.04
CA GLN A 23 -35.18 -21.55 -6.31
C GLN A 23 -34.84 -22.90 -6.96
N ALA A 24 -34.71 -22.94 -8.27
CA ALA A 24 -33.86 -23.91 -8.90
C ALA A 24 -32.41 -23.41 -8.66
N ASP A 25 -31.66 -24.16 -7.87
CA ASP A 25 -30.21 -24.08 -7.85
C ASP A 25 -29.75 -24.15 -9.33
N ASP A 26 -29.40 -23.01 -9.94
CA ASP A 26 -28.90 -22.92 -11.32
C ASP A 26 -27.49 -23.51 -11.41
N LYS A 27 -27.34 -24.77 -10.97
CA LYS A 27 -26.11 -25.52 -11.19
C LYS A 27 -25.96 -25.77 -12.67
N ILE A 28 -24.90 -25.26 -13.23
CA ILE A 28 -24.57 -25.47 -14.64
C ILE A 28 -23.90 -26.81 -14.81
N THR A 29 -24.00 -27.41 -16.02
CA THR A 29 -23.30 -28.66 -16.32
C THR A 29 -21.78 -28.48 -16.17
N ALA A 30 -21.05 -29.57 -15.88
CA ALA A 30 -19.57 -29.52 -15.81
C ALA A 30 -18.95 -29.00 -17.12
N GLY A 31 -19.54 -29.31 -18.26
CA GLY A 31 -19.07 -28.82 -19.56
C GLY A 31 -19.28 -27.34 -19.74
N ASP A 32 -20.43 -26.79 -19.34
CA ASP A 32 -20.70 -25.35 -19.38
C ASP A 32 -19.80 -24.59 -18.37
N ALA A 33 -19.58 -25.17 -17.18
CA ALA A 33 -18.71 -24.63 -16.19
C ALA A 33 -17.24 -24.55 -16.65
N GLU A 34 -16.73 -25.60 -17.30
CA GLU A 34 -15.38 -25.59 -17.89
C GLU A 34 -15.26 -24.53 -18.98
N LEU A 35 -16.30 -24.35 -19.82
CA LEU A 35 -16.33 -23.28 -20.83
C LEU A 35 -16.28 -21.89 -20.19
N GLN A 36 -17.03 -21.67 -19.10
CA GLN A 36 -17.00 -20.41 -18.36
C GLN A 36 -15.63 -20.17 -17.70
N PHE A 37 -14.98 -21.20 -17.15
CA PHE A 37 -13.62 -21.10 -16.62
C PHE A 37 -12.61 -20.70 -17.69
N GLN A 38 -12.65 -21.32 -18.87
CA GLN A 38 -11.76 -20.96 -19.99
C GLN A 38 -12.04 -19.54 -20.49
N LEU A 39 -13.32 -19.14 -20.57
CA LEU A 39 -13.71 -17.77 -20.91
C LEU A 39 -13.15 -16.76 -19.87
N GLY A 40 -13.22 -17.07 -18.59
CA GLY A 40 -12.66 -16.25 -17.54
C GLY A 40 -11.15 -16.03 -17.69
N ASN A 41 -10.41 -17.09 -18.01
CA ASN A 41 -8.97 -17.00 -18.28
C ASN A 41 -8.69 -16.12 -19.52
N LEU A 42 -9.40 -16.35 -20.63
CA LEU A 42 -9.25 -15.57 -21.86
C LEU A 42 -9.53 -14.06 -21.61
N LEU A 43 -10.62 -13.75 -20.91
CA LEU A 43 -10.98 -12.38 -20.57
C LEU A 43 -9.95 -11.73 -19.66
N SER A 44 -9.35 -12.48 -18.72
CA SER A 44 -8.24 -11.98 -17.87
C SER A 44 -7.01 -11.66 -18.70
N ASP A 45 -6.66 -12.49 -19.68
CA ASP A 45 -5.53 -12.29 -20.59
C ASP A 45 -5.78 -11.06 -21.50
N GLU A 46 -7.04 -10.84 -21.89
CA GLU A 46 -7.46 -9.63 -22.62
C GLU A 46 -7.60 -8.38 -21.75
N THR A 47 -7.30 -8.46 -20.44
CA THR A 47 -7.47 -7.38 -19.45
C THR A 47 -8.93 -6.93 -19.22
N ARG A 48 -9.90 -7.77 -19.58
CA ARG A 48 -11.35 -7.57 -19.36
C ARG A 48 -11.76 -8.17 -18.00
N PHE A 49 -11.12 -7.66 -16.94
CA PHE A 49 -11.16 -8.27 -15.62
C PHE A 49 -12.56 -8.36 -14.99
N ARG A 50 -13.43 -7.35 -15.20
CA ARG A 50 -14.82 -7.40 -14.66
C ARG A 50 -15.60 -8.55 -15.27
N GLU A 51 -15.52 -8.71 -16.58
CA GLU A 51 -16.17 -9.81 -17.30
C GLU A 51 -15.54 -11.16 -16.95
N ALA A 52 -14.23 -11.20 -16.68
CA ALA A 52 -13.57 -12.40 -16.19
C ALA A 52 -14.11 -12.84 -14.81
N LEU A 53 -14.35 -11.89 -13.87
CA LEU A 53 -14.98 -12.20 -12.59
C LEU A 53 -16.37 -12.82 -12.77
N ASP A 54 -17.21 -12.28 -13.67
CA ASP A 54 -18.55 -12.80 -13.94
C ASP A 54 -18.48 -14.22 -14.54
N ALA A 55 -17.49 -14.51 -15.41
CA ALA A 55 -17.28 -15.84 -15.99
C ALA A 55 -16.81 -16.85 -14.92
N PHE A 56 -15.87 -16.47 -14.04
CA PHE A 56 -15.46 -17.32 -12.93
C PHE A 56 -16.61 -17.58 -11.94
N ASP A 57 -17.46 -16.57 -11.65
CA ASP A 57 -18.63 -16.74 -10.79
C ASP A 57 -19.60 -17.80 -11.33
N ARG A 58 -19.81 -17.84 -12.65
CA ARG A 58 -20.61 -18.88 -13.28
C ARG A 58 -19.89 -20.25 -13.22
N ALA A 59 -18.59 -20.29 -13.46
CA ALA A 59 -17.83 -21.53 -13.40
C ALA A 59 -17.85 -22.20 -12.02
N ILE A 60 -17.92 -21.40 -10.94
CA ILE A 60 -18.02 -21.90 -9.56
C ILE A 60 -19.34 -22.63 -9.27
N GLN A 61 -20.41 -22.38 -10.07
CA GLN A 61 -21.74 -22.99 -9.89
C GLN A 61 -21.83 -24.45 -10.38
N THR A 62 -20.77 -25.22 -10.30
CA THR A 62 -20.69 -26.64 -10.68
C THR A 62 -20.59 -27.54 -9.45
N ASP A 63 -20.93 -28.83 -9.61
CA ASP A 63 -20.65 -29.86 -8.60
C ASP A 63 -19.23 -30.44 -8.69
N ASP A 64 -18.48 -30.11 -9.75
CA ASP A 64 -17.07 -30.50 -9.90
C ASP A 64 -16.18 -29.71 -8.97
N HIS A 65 -15.70 -30.34 -7.91
CA HIS A 65 -14.86 -29.71 -6.88
C HIS A 65 -13.55 -29.15 -7.44
N ASP A 66 -12.88 -29.88 -8.33
CA ASP A 66 -11.59 -29.44 -8.88
C ASP A 66 -11.77 -28.21 -9.77
N LEU A 67 -12.86 -28.17 -10.53
CA LEU A 67 -13.21 -27.00 -11.33
C LEU A 67 -13.59 -25.80 -10.46
N GLN A 68 -14.34 -26.01 -9.36
CA GLN A 68 -14.64 -24.96 -8.37
C GLN A 68 -13.35 -24.34 -7.81
N VAL A 69 -12.38 -25.16 -7.41
CA VAL A 69 -11.09 -24.70 -6.88
C VAL A 69 -10.33 -23.89 -7.94
N ARG A 70 -10.24 -24.37 -9.18
CA ARG A 70 -9.57 -23.65 -10.28
C ARG A 70 -10.25 -22.32 -10.61
N ALA A 71 -11.58 -22.32 -10.71
CA ALA A 71 -12.36 -21.12 -11.02
C ALA A 71 -12.26 -20.08 -9.90
N ARG A 72 -12.33 -20.50 -8.63
CA ARG A 72 -12.15 -19.62 -7.48
C ARG A 72 -10.74 -19.05 -7.42
N ALA A 73 -9.71 -19.84 -7.72
CA ALA A 73 -8.34 -19.36 -7.85
C ALA A 73 -8.19 -18.28 -8.95
N GLY A 74 -8.86 -18.49 -10.12
CA GLY A 74 -8.94 -17.49 -11.18
C GLY A 74 -9.61 -16.19 -10.73
N LYS A 75 -10.72 -16.31 -9.98
CA LYS A 75 -11.45 -15.17 -9.41
C LYS A 75 -10.58 -14.37 -8.43
N VAL A 76 -9.86 -15.04 -7.49
CA VAL A 76 -8.93 -14.39 -6.55
C VAL A 76 -7.84 -13.62 -7.31
N LYS A 77 -7.17 -14.28 -8.28
CA LYS A 77 -6.14 -13.63 -9.09
C LYS A 77 -6.66 -12.40 -9.81
N THR A 78 -7.86 -12.49 -10.38
CA THR A 78 -8.50 -11.39 -11.11
C THR A 78 -8.88 -10.23 -10.17
N ALA A 79 -9.45 -10.52 -9.00
CA ALA A 79 -9.79 -9.53 -7.99
C ALA A 79 -8.53 -8.75 -7.50
N LEU A 80 -7.42 -9.46 -7.25
CA LEU A 80 -6.13 -8.84 -6.90
C LEU A 80 -5.63 -7.89 -8.01
N ARG A 81 -5.81 -8.27 -9.28
CA ARG A 81 -5.39 -7.45 -10.43
C ARG A 81 -6.09 -6.09 -10.52
N ILE A 82 -7.32 -6.00 -10.07
CA ILE A 82 -8.13 -4.77 -10.11
C ILE A 82 -8.30 -4.11 -8.74
N ALA A 83 -7.48 -4.52 -7.76
CA ALA A 83 -7.50 -3.99 -6.40
C ALA A 83 -8.87 -4.11 -5.69
N GLU A 84 -9.62 -5.19 -5.97
CA GLU A 84 -10.81 -5.60 -5.21
C GLU A 84 -10.38 -6.50 -4.05
N TYR A 85 -9.67 -5.91 -3.08
CA TYR A 85 -8.98 -6.64 -2.02
C TYR A 85 -9.92 -7.40 -1.08
N ASP A 86 -11.07 -6.80 -0.72
CA ASP A 86 -12.09 -7.47 0.12
C ASP A 86 -12.68 -8.70 -0.59
N LEU A 87 -12.93 -8.59 -1.91
CA LEU A 87 -13.38 -9.72 -2.72
C LEU A 87 -12.30 -10.80 -2.78
N ALA A 88 -11.04 -10.42 -3.02
CA ALA A 88 -9.91 -11.34 -3.07
C ALA A 88 -9.74 -12.08 -1.73
N GLN A 89 -9.86 -11.39 -0.60
CA GLN A 89 -9.75 -11.98 0.74
C GLN A 89 -10.89 -12.97 0.99
N LYS A 90 -12.15 -12.57 0.74
CA LYS A 90 -13.32 -13.42 0.89
C LYS A 90 -13.22 -14.71 0.07
N GLU A 91 -12.89 -14.60 -1.22
CA GLU A 91 -12.77 -15.74 -2.11
C GLU A 91 -11.53 -16.57 -1.80
N GLY A 92 -10.44 -15.95 -1.33
CA GLY A 92 -9.23 -16.63 -0.87
C GLY A 92 -9.48 -17.50 0.36
N GLU A 93 -10.30 -17.04 1.30
CA GLU A 93 -10.71 -17.81 2.48
C GLU A 93 -11.54 -19.05 2.10
N LEU A 94 -12.51 -18.87 1.18
CA LEU A 94 -13.29 -19.99 0.63
C LEU A 94 -12.41 -20.97 -0.17
N LEU A 95 -11.44 -20.47 -0.93
CA LEU A 95 -10.49 -21.27 -1.68
C LEU A 95 -9.63 -22.12 -0.74
N ARG A 96 -9.07 -21.52 0.32
CA ARG A 96 -8.31 -22.21 1.36
C ARG A 96 -9.15 -23.31 2.02
N ALA A 97 -10.43 -23.03 2.34
CA ALA A 97 -11.31 -24.00 2.95
C ALA A 97 -11.54 -25.24 2.02
N SER A 98 -11.55 -25.03 0.71
CA SER A 98 -11.75 -26.09 -0.29
C SER A 98 -10.50 -26.98 -0.47
N ALA A 99 -9.28 -26.43 -0.34
CA ALA A 99 -8.03 -27.16 -0.54
C ALA A 99 -6.95 -26.73 0.48
N PRO A 100 -7.12 -27.08 1.78
CA PRO A 100 -6.32 -26.51 2.89
C PRO A 100 -4.86 -26.98 2.93
N SER A 101 -4.50 -28.02 2.16
CA SER A 101 -3.14 -28.57 2.11
C SER A 101 -2.46 -28.38 0.74
N ASP A 102 -3.09 -27.64 -0.17
CA ASP A 102 -2.48 -27.30 -1.44
C ASP A 102 -1.59 -26.06 -1.28
N PRO A 103 -0.26 -26.15 -1.54
CA PRO A 103 0.66 -25.03 -1.35
C PRO A 103 0.39 -23.84 -2.28
N GLU A 104 -0.15 -24.05 -3.49
CA GLU A 104 -0.51 -22.98 -4.41
C GLU A 104 -1.77 -22.26 -3.96
N VAL A 105 -2.76 -22.98 -3.43
CA VAL A 105 -3.97 -22.42 -2.83
C VAL A 105 -3.61 -21.61 -1.58
N LEU A 106 -2.78 -22.15 -0.70
CA LEU A 106 -2.29 -21.44 0.48
C LEU A 106 -1.54 -20.17 0.09
N SER A 107 -0.66 -20.24 -0.90
CA SER A 107 0.10 -19.07 -1.37
C SER A 107 -0.82 -17.99 -1.95
N LEU A 108 -1.84 -18.36 -2.70
CA LEU A 108 -2.80 -17.41 -3.26
C LEU A 108 -3.71 -16.80 -2.18
N TYR A 109 -4.09 -17.58 -1.18
CA TYR A 109 -4.79 -17.06 0.01
C TYR A 109 -3.90 -16.07 0.77
N ALA A 110 -2.62 -16.39 0.97
CA ALA A 110 -1.66 -15.47 1.58
C ALA A 110 -1.51 -14.16 0.78
N ASP A 111 -1.51 -14.21 -0.56
CA ASP A 111 -1.52 -13.01 -1.40
C ASP A 111 -2.77 -12.15 -1.14
N SER A 112 -3.94 -12.78 -0.95
CA SER A 112 -5.17 -12.05 -0.65
C SER A 112 -5.14 -11.39 0.74
N LEU A 113 -4.54 -12.06 1.73
CA LEU A 113 -4.30 -11.49 3.06
C LEU A 113 -3.33 -10.31 2.98
N TRP A 114 -2.21 -10.49 2.28
CA TRP A 114 -1.19 -9.44 2.11
C TRP A 114 -1.77 -8.20 1.44
N SER A 115 -2.51 -8.40 0.35
CA SER A 115 -3.18 -7.32 -0.36
C SER A 115 -4.33 -6.69 0.43
N GLY A 116 -4.94 -7.43 1.36
CA GLY A 116 -5.89 -6.92 2.35
C GLY A 116 -5.23 -6.16 3.52
N GLY A 117 -3.89 -6.02 3.52
CA GLY A 117 -3.14 -5.37 4.61
C GLY A 117 -2.94 -6.23 5.85
N LEU A 118 -3.16 -7.54 5.77
CA LEU A 118 -2.98 -8.52 6.86
C LEU A 118 -1.62 -9.22 6.70
N PHE A 119 -0.55 -8.44 6.84
CA PHE A 119 0.81 -8.88 6.47
C PHE A 119 1.34 -10.01 7.36
N ASP A 120 1.10 -9.99 8.68
CA ASP A 120 1.61 -11.03 9.59
C ASP A 120 0.87 -12.35 9.35
N GLU A 121 -0.43 -12.28 9.11
CA GLU A 121 -1.26 -13.43 8.77
C GLU A 121 -0.83 -14.03 7.41
N ALA A 122 -0.50 -13.18 6.44
CA ALA A 122 0.03 -13.64 5.16
C ALA A 122 1.38 -14.35 5.32
N ASP A 123 2.28 -13.80 6.14
CA ASP A 123 3.59 -14.41 6.42
C ASP A 123 3.47 -15.82 7.01
N ASP A 124 2.50 -16.03 7.92
CA ASP A 124 2.26 -17.34 8.53
C ASP A 124 1.77 -18.35 7.46
N VAL A 125 0.89 -17.93 6.57
CA VAL A 125 0.38 -18.79 5.51
C VAL A 125 1.43 -19.09 4.43
N TYR A 126 2.27 -18.12 4.03
CA TYR A 126 3.42 -18.40 3.13
C TYR A 126 4.38 -19.39 3.75
N ARG A 127 4.67 -19.28 5.05
CA ARG A 127 5.52 -20.24 5.79
C ARG A 127 4.89 -21.63 5.81
N GLN A 128 3.58 -21.72 6.00
CA GLN A 128 2.83 -22.98 5.90
C GLN A 128 2.95 -23.58 4.52
N ALA A 129 2.75 -22.80 3.44
CA ALA A 129 2.89 -23.28 2.05
C ALA A 129 4.31 -23.82 1.78
N LEU A 130 5.36 -23.12 2.21
CA LEU A 130 6.75 -23.54 2.05
C LEU A 130 7.11 -24.76 2.91
N SER A 131 6.42 -25.01 4.03
CA SER A 131 6.60 -26.24 4.80
C SER A 131 6.11 -27.49 4.05
N ILE A 132 5.10 -27.33 3.18
CA ILE A 132 4.54 -28.38 2.33
C ILE A 132 5.35 -28.54 1.03
N ASN A 133 5.62 -27.41 0.37
CA ASN A 133 6.39 -27.40 -0.89
C ASN A 133 7.43 -26.27 -0.87
N LYS A 134 8.70 -26.60 -0.63
CA LYS A 134 9.82 -25.65 -0.60
C LYS A 134 10.09 -25.01 -1.97
N GLU A 135 9.56 -25.57 -3.06
CA GLU A 135 9.72 -25.06 -4.42
C GLU A 135 8.48 -24.29 -4.91
N SER A 136 7.56 -23.89 -4.02
CA SER A 136 6.48 -23.00 -4.41
C SER A 136 7.04 -21.59 -4.74
N SER A 137 7.08 -21.26 -6.01
CA SER A 137 7.52 -19.95 -6.51
C SER A 137 6.69 -18.82 -5.88
N ARG A 138 5.36 -19.01 -5.81
CA ARG A 138 4.44 -18.01 -5.29
C ARG A 138 4.67 -17.76 -3.78
N ALA A 139 4.88 -18.79 -2.98
CA ALA A 139 5.16 -18.66 -1.56
C ALA A 139 6.52 -17.98 -1.31
N ARG A 140 7.56 -18.31 -2.10
CA ARG A 140 8.86 -17.61 -2.04
C ARG A 140 8.73 -16.14 -2.42
N PHE A 141 7.97 -15.84 -3.47
CA PHE A 141 7.69 -14.46 -3.86
C PHE A 141 7.00 -13.68 -2.72
N GLY A 142 6.00 -14.27 -2.05
CA GLY A 142 5.36 -13.67 -0.87
C GLY A 142 6.34 -13.45 0.29
N THR A 143 7.23 -14.43 0.55
CA THR A 143 8.30 -14.30 1.54
C THR A 143 9.27 -13.18 1.20
N ALA A 144 9.65 -13.03 -0.08
CA ALA A 144 10.50 -11.93 -0.54
C ALA A 144 9.87 -10.56 -0.26
N ARG A 145 8.57 -10.38 -0.58
CA ARG A 145 7.83 -9.15 -0.25
C ARG A 145 7.82 -8.89 1.26
N SER A 146 7.60 -9.91 2.07
CA SER A 146 7.61 -9.79 3.52
C SER A 146 8.97 -9.34 4.06
N LEU A 147 10.06 -9.94 3.59
CA LEU A 147 11.43 -9.55 3.94
C LEU A 147 11.73 -8.11 3.51
N ALA A 148 11.34 -7.74 2.30
CA ALA A 148 11.51 -6.37 1.79
C ALA A 148 10.80 -5.34 2.68
N THR A 149 9.57 -5.63 3.17
CA THR A 149 8.86 -4.73 4.09
C THR A 149 9.52 -4.61 5.46
N ARG A 150 10.37 -5.56 5.85
CA ARG A 150 11.17 -5.52 7.09
C ARG A 150 12.59 -4.99 6.85
N SER A 151 12.81 -4.28 5.76
CA SER A 151 14.11 -3.72 5.35
C SER A 151 15.23 -4.74 5.14
N LYS A 152 14.92 -6.05 5.10
CA LYS A 152 15.86 -7.15 4.84
C LYS A 152 16.05 -7.35 3.33
N LEU A 153 16.59 -6.33 2.67
CA LEU A 153 16.57 -6.22 1.20
C LEU A 153 17.41 -7.28 0.49
N GLU A 154 18.58 -7.64 1.01
CA GLU A 154 19.42 -8.68 0.39
C GLU A 154 18.83 -10.09 0.57
N GLU A 155 18.24 -10.38 1.73
CA GLU A 155 17.49 -11.62 1.95
C GLU A 155 16.25 -11.68 1.02
N ALA A 156 15.53 -10.56 0.88
CA ALA A 156 14.39 -10.43 -0.01
C ALA A 156 14.79 -10.67 -1.48
N LEU A 157 15.91 -10.12 -1.92
CA LEU A 157 16.44 -10.32 -3.26
C LEU A 157 16.76 -11.80 -3.52
N THR A 158 17.37 -12.46 -2.55
CA THR A 158 17.69 -13.90 -2.62
C THR A 158 16.43 -14.75 -2.80
N GLU A 159 15.39 -14.52 -1.99
CA GLU A 159 14.11 -15.24 -2.12
C GLU A 159 13.37 -14.90 -3.42
N ALA A 160 13.39 -13.64 -3.86
CA ALA A 160 12.77 -13.24 -5.13
C ALA A 160 13.48 -13.87 -6.33
N GLN A 161 14.81 -13.97 -6.32
CA GLN A 161 15.58 -14.64 -7.36
C GLN A 161 15.33 -16.15 -7.38
N ALA A 162 15.20 -16.78 -6.20
CA ALA A 162 14.82 -18.19 -6.10
C ALA A 162 13.41 -18.42 -6.65
N ALA A 163 12.45 -17.54 -6.35
CA ALA A 163 11.12 -17.59 -6.95
C ALA A 163 11.16 -17.42 -8.47
N LEU A 164 11.97 -16.47 -8.96
CA LEU A 164 12.13 -16.22 -10.41
C LEU A 164 12.72 -17.43 -11.15
N ALA A 165 13.67 -18.15 -10.54
CA ALA A 165 14.26 -19.35 -11.14
C ALA A 165 13.21 -20.44 -11.41
N MET A 166 12.16 -20.52 -10.58
CA MET A 166 11.06 -21.47 -10.75
C MET A 166 9.97 -20.95 -11.70
N ALA A 167 9.75 -19.63 -11.75
CA ALA A 167 8.75 -18.98 -12.58
C ALA A 167 9.35 -17.81 -13.41
N PRO A 168 10.24 -18.07 -14.38
CA PRO A 168 11.01 -17.04 -15.07
C PRO A 168 10.17 -16.10 -15.95
N ARG A 169 8.92 -16.45 -16.22
CA ARG A 169 7.97 -15.63 -16.98
C ARG A 169 6.93 -14.93 -16.11
N ASP A 170 7.08 -14.96 -14.78
CA ASP A 170 6.20 -14.21 -13.89
C ASP A 170 6.66 -12.73 -13.82
N GLY A 171 5.87 -11.85 -14.43
CA GLY A 171 6.18 -10.42 -14.47
C GLY A 171 6.15 -9.77 -13.08
N GLU A 172 5.34 -10.24 -12.15
CA GLU A 172 5.25 -9.65 -10.81
C GLU A 172 6.53 -9.87 -10.01
N ILE A 173 7.18 -11.02 -10.17
CA ILE A 173 8.48 -11.29 -9.55
C ILE A 173 9.56 -10.35 -10.12
N HIS A 174 9.56 -10.10 -11.44
CA HIS A 174 10.48 -9.12 -12.04
C HIS A 174 10.23 -7.70 -11.53
N ALA A 175 8.97 -7.30 -11.35
CA ALA A 175 8.64 -5.99 -10.80
C ALA A 175 9.11 -5.84 -9.34
N GLU A 176 8.92 -6.87 -8.51
CA GLU A 176 9.40 -6.88 -7.12
C GLU A 176 10.93 -6.79 -7.04
N ILE A 177 11.65 -7.59 -7.84
CA ILE A 177 13.11 -7.51 -7.95
C ILE A 177 13.54 -6.10 -8.34
N GLY A 178 12.84 -5.46 -9.28
CA GLY A 178 13.09 -4.06 -9.64
C GLY A 178 12.91 -3.10 -8.47
N GLY A 179 11.86 -3.27 -7.68
CA GLY A 179 11.61 -2.50 -6.46
C GLY A 179 12.67 -2.70 -5.38
N ILE A 180 13.11 -3.95 -5.17
CA ILE A 180 14.18 -4.27 -4.22
C ILE A 180 15.50 -3.62 -4.67
N PHE A 181 15.88 -3.76 -5.94
CA PHE A 181 17.08 -3.11 -6.47
C PHE A 181 17.04 -1.59 -6.36
N GLN A 182 15.87 -0.97 -6.60
CA GLN A 182 15.70 0.46 -6.43
C GLN A 182 15.92 0.90 -4.98
N ARG A 183 15.40 0.16 -4.00
CA ARG A 183 15.63 0.42 -2.57
C ARG A 183 17.09 0.17 -2.14
N LEU A 184 17.80 -0.70 -2.84
CA LEU A 184 19.25 -0.92 -2.68
C LEU A 184 20.10 0.14 -3.41
N ASN A 185 19.49 1.15 -4.02
CA ASN A 185 20.14 2.15 -4.86
C ASN A 185 20.87 1.56 -6.09
N ARG A 186 20.48 0.36 -6.53
CA ARG A 186 21.04 -0.36 -7.69
C ARG A 186 20.17 -0.08 -8.91
N PHE A 187 20.22 1.16 -9.40
CA PHE A 187 19.25 1.67 -10.39
C PHE A 187 19.37 1.03 -11.77
N ASP A 188 20.55 0.61 -12.20
CA ASP A 188 20.73 -0.06 -13.48
C ASP A 188 20.09 -1.47 -13.46
N GLU A 189 20.28 -2.22 -12.38
CA GLU A 189 19.65 -3.53 -12.21
C GLU A 189 18.13 -3.38 -12.04
N ALA A 190 17.67 -2.36 -11.31
CA ALA A 190 16.24 -2.06 -11.20
C ALA A 190 15.63 -1.78 -12.58
N ALA A 191 16.28 -0.96 -13.41
CA ALA A 191 15.83 -0.66 -14.77
C ALA A 191 15.75 -1.91 -15.66
N ASN A 192 16.70 -2.82 -15.52
CA ASN A 192 16.70 -4.08 -16.26
C ASN A 192 15.54 -5.00 -15.81
N ALA A 193 15.31 -5.15 -14.51
CA ALA A 193 14.21 -5.94 -13.97
C ALA A 193 12.85 -5.37 -14.42
N TYR A 194 12.66 -4.06 -14.37
CA TYR A 194 11.45 -3.41 -14.87
C TYR A 194 11.25 -3.55 -16.39
N ASN A 195 12.31 -3.57 -17.18
CA ASN A 195 12.21 -3.86 -18.62
C ASN A 195 11.73 -5.29 -18.87
N ASN A 196 12.22 -6.27 -18.10
CA ASN A 196 11.73 -7.65 -18.17
C ASN A 196 10.24 -7.73 -17.82
N PHE A 197 9.82 -7.04 -16.75
CA PHE A 197 8.40 -6.91 -16.41
C PHE A 197 7.57 -6.35 -17.56
N ILE A 198 7.97 -5.21 -18.17
CA ILE A 198 7.28 -4.60 -19.30
C ILE A 198 7.12 -5.60 -20.46
N ASN A 199 8.18 -6.36 -20.76
CA ASN A 199 8.18 -7.33 -21.87
C ASN A 199 7.22 -8.52 -21.64
N LEU A 200 6.89 -8.81 -20.39
CA LEU A 200 5.97 -9.88 -20.00
C LEU A 200 4.51 -9.41 -19.85
N LEU A 201 4.26 -8.10 -19.87
CA LEU A 201 2.90 -7.57 -19.76
C LEU A 201 2.08 -7.86 -21.04
N PRO A 202 0.82 -8.32 -20.91
CA PRO A 202 -0.10 -8.37 -22.02
C PRO A 202 -0.38 -6.93 -22.52
N ASN A 203 -0.57 -6.78 -23.82
CA ASN A 203 -0.89 -5.49 -24.44
C ASN A 203 0.05 -4.32 -24.03
N LYS A 204 1.34 -4.61 -23.85
CA LYS A 204 2.35 -3.67 -23.33
C LYS A 204 2.41 -2.30 -24.01
N ASP A 205 1.96 -2.21 -25.26
CA ASP A 205 1.95 -0.96 -26.04
C ASP A 205 0.74 -0.07 -25.74
N ARG A 206 -0.30 -0.61 -25.11
CA ARG A 206 -1.53 0.08 -24.72
C ARG A 206 -1.81 0.04 -23.22
N SER A 207 -0.97 -0.60 -22.45
CA SER A 207 -1.11 -0.77 -20.99
C SER A 207 -0.62 0.47 -20.26
N ASP A 208 -1.47 1.07 -19.43
CA ASP A 208 -1.07 2.15 -18.53
C ASP A 208 0.03 1.71 -17.57
N LYS A 209 -0.04 0.47 -17.06
CA LYS A 209 0.98 -0.11 -16.20
C LYS A 209 2.34 -0.16 -16.92
N ALA A 210 2.37 -0.55 -18.19
CA ALA A 210 3.60 -0.52 -18.99
C ALA A 210 4.12 0.90 -19.20
N ASN A 211 3.24 1.88 -19.46
CA ASN A 211 3.63 3.27 -19.69
C ASN A 211 4.25 3.89 -18.42
N TRP A 212 3.65 3.62 -17.25
CA TRP A 212 4.21 4.09 -15.97
C TRP A 212 5.53 3.43 -15.65
N THR A 213 5.67 2.12 -15.90
CA THR A 213 6.95 1.43 -15.70
C THR A 213 8.03 1.90 -16.68
N LYS A 214 7.67 2.21 -17.93
CA LYS A 214 8.61 2.85 -18.90
C LYS A 214 9.09 4.21 -18.39
N SER A 215 8.21 4.99 -17.75
CA SER A 215 8.60 6.27 -17.12
C SER A 215 9.56 6.04 -15.96
N GLN A 216 9.34 5.01 -15.13
CA GLN A 216 10.25 4.62 -14.06
C GLN A 216 11.63 4.22 -14.61
N VAL A 217 11.66 3.36 -15.63
CA VAL A 217 12.92 2.99 -16.30
C VAL A 217 13.67 4.21 -16.86
N LYS A 218 12.93 5.15 -17.48
CA LYS A 218 13.53 6.40 -17.97
C LYS A 218 14.15 7.20 -16.85
N PHE A 219 13.48 7.28 -15.70
CA PHE A 219 13.99 7.97 -14.52
C PHE A 219 15.28 7.33 -13.99
N LEU A 220 15.26 6.01 -13.76
CA LEU A 220 16.43 5.27 -13.25
C LEU A 220 17.65 5.43 -14.16
N LYS A 221 17.47 5.34 -15.47
CA LYS A 221 18.55 5.52 -16.46
C LYS A 221 19.09 6.95 -16.53
N ALA A 222 18.31 7.96 -16.11
CA ALA A 222 18.77 9.35 -16.09
C ALA A 222 19.86 9.65 -15.05
N PHE A 223 20.15 8.68 -14.18
CA PHE A 223 21.30 8.80 -13.24
C PHE A 223 22.64 8.57 -13.92
N GLU A 224 22.69 7.91 -15.09
CA GLU A 224 23.89 7.77 -15.91
C GLU A 224 25.09 7.23 -15.12
N GLY A 225 24.86 6.20 -14.29
CA GLY A 225 25.90 5.59 -13.44
C GLY A 225 26.26 6.38 -12.17
N ARG A 226 25.61 7.52 -11.90
CA ARG A 226 25.75 8.21 -10.60
C ARG A 226 25.05 7.43 -9.52
N ASN A 227 25.65 7.37 -8.34
CA ASN A 227 25.01 6.77 -7.18
C ASN A 227 23.79 7.60 -6.76
N PRO A 228 22.58 7.05 -6.78
CA PRO A 228 21.41 7.74 -6.21
C PRO A 228 21.54 7.80 -4.69
N VAL A 229 20.96 8.84 -4.09
CA VAL A 229 21.00 9.05 -2.63
C VAL A 229 22.43 8.86 -2.09
N ASP A 230 23.37 9.58 -2.71
CA ASP A 230 24.79 9.46 -2.38
C ASP A 230 25.10 10.29 -1.12
N ILE A 231 25.44 9.59 -0.05
CA ILE A 231 25.82 10.15 1.27
C ILE A 231 27.25 9.71 1.56
N ASP A 232 28.11 10.61 2.00
CA ASP A 232 29.48 10.28 2.34
C ASP A 232 29.55 9.26 3.48
N GLN A 233 30.54 8.38 3.46
CA GLN A 233 30.69 7.33 4.47
C GLN A 233 30.76 7.90 5.89
N GLN A 234 31.45 9.02 6.06
CA GLN A 234 31.52 9.71 7.35
C GLN A 234 30.14 10.15 7.85
N ASP A 235 29.29 10.69 6.94
CA ASP A 235 27.94 11.11 7.27
C ASP A 235 27.04 9.90 7.60
N LEU A 236 27.23 8.76 6.93
CA LEU A 236 26.52 7.51 7.26
C LEU A 236 26.86 6.94 8.65
N GLU A 237 28.06 7.24 9.16
CA GLU A 237 28.54 6.82 10.49
C GLU A 237 28.23 7.84 11.59
N THR A 238 27.71 9.01 11.21
CA THR A 238 27.43 10.13 12.11
C THR A 238 25.93 10.23 12.41
N MET A 239 25.58 10.69 13.61
CA MET A 239 24.22 11.09 13.96
C MET A 239 24.06 12.59 13.69
N HIS A 240 23.19 12.94 12.78
CA HIS A 240 22.88 14.32 12.40
C HIS A 240 21.72 14.83 13.19
N THR A 241 21.99 15.74 14.14
CA THR A 241 20.94 16.33 15.01
C THR A 241 20.74 17.80 14.66
N MET A 242 19.49 18.18 14.43
CA MET A 242 19.13 19.54 14.08
C MET A 242 17.87 19.99 14.79
N PRO A 243 17.73 21.31 15.09
CA PRO A 243 16.51 21.85 15.66
C PRO A 243 15.40 21.88 14.62
N PHE A 244 14.15 21.71 15.09
CA PHE A 244 12.95 21.94 14.28
C PHE A 244 12.01 22.95 14.95
N ARG A 245 11.13 23.52 14.16
CA ARG A 245 10.01 24.36 14.62
C ARG A 245 8.70 23.61 14.39
N LEU A 246 7.72 23.85 15.23
CA LEU A 246 6.34 23.45 14.95
C LEU A 246 5.62 24.64 14.32
N VAL A 247 5.08 24.46 13.13
CA VAL A 247 4.29 25.44 12.39
C VAL A 247 3.01 24.75 11.94
N ASP A 248 1.86 25.17 12.45
CA ASP A 248 0.57 24.54 12.20
C ASP A 248 0.63 22.99 12.42
N ASP A 249 1.18 22.60 13.57
CA ASP A 249 1.41 21.21 13.97
C ASP A 249 2.28 20.39 13.00
N LYS A 250 3.06 21.06 12.14
CA LYS A 250 4.05 20.40 11.27
C LYS A 250 5.47 20.61 11.79
N ILE A 251 6.27 19.55 11.69
CA ILE A 251 7.71 19.62 11.99
C ILE A 251 8.40 20.26 10.80
N VAL A 252 9.01 21.44 11.04
CA VAL A 252 9.68 22.21 10.00
C VAL A 252 11.16 22.33 10.32
N VAL A 253 12.00 21.90 9.41
CA VAL A 253 13.46 22.06 9.45
C VAL A 253 13.93 22.97 8.32
N GLN A 254 15.16 23.47 8.44
CA GLN A 254 15.79 24.31 7.42
C GLN A 254 16.68 23.47 6.52
N ALA A 255 16.49 23.57 5.20
CA ALA A 255 17.33 22.87 4.22
C ALA A 255 17.70 23.77 3.03
N LYS A 256 18.69 23.38 2.24
CA LYS A 256 19.13 24.03 1.00
C LYS A 256 19.13 23.05 -0.15
N VAL A 257 18.58 23.48 -1.28
CA VAL A 257 18.59 22.73 -2.54
C VAL A 257 19.70 23.27 -3.44
N ASN A 258 20.61 22.42 -3.92
CA ASN A 258 21.71 22.74 -4.83
C ASN A 258 22.55 23.96 -4.36
N GLY A 259 22.79 24.08 -3.04
CA GLY A 259 23.56 25.19 -2.47
C GLY A 259 22.84 26.53 -2.52
N GLY A 260 21.54 26.56 -2.82
CA GLY A 260 20.73 27.77 -2.85
C GLY A 260 20.45 28.35 -1.46
N ARG A 261 19.45 29.24 -1.37
CA ARG A 261 19.06 29.82 -0.08
C ARG A 261 18.43 28.77 0.84
N GLN A 262 18.58 28.99 2.13
CA GLN A 262 17.90 28.21 3.16
C GLN A 262 16.39 28.44 3.09
N GLN A 263 15.61 27.37 3.22
CA GLN A 263 14.15 27.39 3.15
C GLN A 263 13.54 26.31 4.05
N ASP A 264 12.26 26.47 4.36
CA ASP A 264 11.49 25.58 5.21
C ASP A 264 11.16 24.29 4.47
N PHE A 265 11.43 23.16 5.13
CA PHE A 265 11.01 21.81 4.70
C PHE A 265 10.20 21.15 5.80
N ILE A 266 9.06 20.58 5.45
CA ILE A 266 8.23 19.79 6.35
C ILE A 266 8.79 18.37 6.39
N LEU A 267 8.96 17.81 7.59
CA LEU A 267 9.21 16.38 7.78
C LEU A 267 7.90 15.63 7.53
N ASP A 268 7.89 14.77 6.51
CA ASP A 268 6.68 14.12 6.02
C ASP A 268 6.96 12.63 5.72
N THR A 269 6.74 11.77 6.72
CA THR A 269 6.91 10.31 6.58
C THR A 269 5.74 9.64 5.86
N GLY A 270 4.64 10.35 5.63
CA GLY A 270 3.55 9.95 4.75
C GLY A 270 3.83 10.17 3.26
N SER A 271 5.01 10.72 2.92
CA SER A 271 5.48 10.87 1.55
C SER A 271 6.62 9.88 1.25
N GLU A 272 6.59 9.26 0.08
CA GLU A 272 7.63 8.31 -0.36
C GLU A 272 8.93 9.01 -0.76
N GLU A 273 8.84 10.24 -1.26
CA GLU A 273 9.94 10.99 -1.84
C GLU A 273 9.99 12.40 -1.27
N THR A 274 11.15 13.03 -1.35
CA THR A 274 11.29 14.47 -1.14
C THR A 274 10.49 15.23 -2.19
N VAL A 275 9.74 16.25 -1.77
CA VAL A 275 8.87 17.04 -2.64
C VAL A 275 9.31 18.50 -2.62
N ILE A 276 9.48 19.09 -3.80
CA ILE A 276 9.82 20.51 -3.96
C ILE A 276 8.74 21.26 -4.73
N SER A 277 8.60 22.54 -4.45
CA SER A 277 7.71 23.42 -5.21
C SER A 277 8.26 23.70 -6.62
N ARG A 278 7.39 24.15 -7.51
CA ARG A 278 7.83 24.65 -8.84
C ARG A 278 8.78 25.83 -8.74
N ASP A 279 8.53 26.72 -7.79
CA ASP A 279 9.37 27.90 -7.59
C ASP A 279 10.77 27.49 -7.16
N THR A 280 10.90 26.48 -6.29
CA THR A 280 12.19 25.94 -5.89
C THR A 280 12.87 25.24 -7.08
N ALA A 281 12.13 24.43 -7.86
CA ALA A 281 12.66 23.77 -9.04
C ALA A 281 13.19 24.80 -10.06
N GLN A 282 12.45 25.88 -10.32
CA GLN A 282 12.88 26.95 -11.23
C GLN A 282 14.12 27.69 -10.71
N ARG A 283 14.12 28.10 -9.42
CA ARG A 283 15.28 28.79 -8.83
C ARG A 283 16.55 27.94 -8.83
N ALA A 284 16.41 26.63 -8.62
CA ALA A 284 17.54 25.68 -8.59
C ALA A 284 17.87 25.09 -9.97
N ASN A 285 17.21 25.57 -11.04
CA ASN A 285 17.35 25.09 -12.41
C ASN A 285 17.14 23.58 -12.58
N ILE A 286 16.12 23.05 -11.88
CA ILE A 286 15.75 21.63 -11.90
C ILE A 286 14.65 21.43 -12.94
N SER A 287 14.92 20.56 -13.92
CA SER A 287 13.97 20.18 -14.95
C SER A 287 13.39 18.79 -14.71
N PRO A 288 12.10 18.56 -15.01
CA PRO A 288 11.52 17.22 -14.93
C PRO A 288 12.22 16.24 -15.87
N ILE A 289 12.52 15.04 -15.37
CA ILE A 289 13.02 13.92 -16.17
C ILE A 289 11.85 13.16 -16.80
N THR A 290 10.84 12.88 -15.98
CA THR A 290 9.64 12.13 -16.38
C THR A 290 8.49 12.40 -15.42
N TYR A 291 7.46 11.55 -15.44
CA TYR A 291 6.31 11.59 -14.55
C TYR A 291 6.16 10.27 -13.80
N THR A 292 5.66 10.31 -12.58
CA THR A 292 5.25 9.15 -11.80
C THR A 292 3.82 9.29 -11.33
N LEU A 293 3.19 8.16 -10.96
CA LEU A 293 1.88 8.17 -10.32
C LEU A 293 2.01 8.59 -8.86
N SER A 294 1.07 9.39 -8.41
CA SER A 294 0.89 9.78 -7.02
C SER A 294 -0.57 9.69 -6.63
N ALA A 295 -0.82 9.34 -5.39
CA ALA A 295 -2.13 9.33 -4.78
C ALA A 295 -2.04 9.87 -3.36
N GLY A 296 -3.08 10.56 -2.93
CA GLY A 296 -3.20 11.06 -1.57
C GLY A 296 -4.67 11.11 -1.18
N VAL A 297 -4.96 11.60 0.02
CA VAL A 297 -6.33 11.82 0.49
C VAL A 297 -7.00 12.89 -0.37
N GLY A 298 -8.21 12.59 -0.89
CA GLY A 298 -9.04 13.48 -1.68
C GLY A 298 -9.63 12.85 -2.93
N GLU A 299 -10.56 13.56 -3.58
CA GLU A 299 -11.37 13.05 -4.71
C GLU A 299 -10.61 12.91 -6.05
N VAL A 300 -9.45 13.55 -6.18
CA VAL A 300 -8.73 13.58 -7.48
C VAL A 300 -8.18 12.20 -7.87
N GLY A 301 -8.03 11.29 -6.90
CA GLY A 301 -7.55 9.94 -7.17
C GLY A 301 -6.07 9.89 -7.61
N LEU A 302 -5.76 8.98 -8.54
CA LEU A 302 -4.41 8.85 -9.12
C LEU A 302 -4.12 10.02 -10.06
N ARG A 303 -2.93 10.61 -9.94
CA ARG A 303 -2.46 11.70 -10.80
C ARG A 303 -0.98 11.57 -11.12
N GLY A 304 -0.56 12.15 -12.23
CA GLY A 304 0.85 12.26 -12.59
C GLY A 304 1.52 13.41 -11.83
N LEU A 305 2.66 13.14 -11.19
CA LEU A 305 3.58 14.15 -10.69
C LEU A 305 4.87 14.15 -11.50
N GLN A 306 5.51 15.30 -11.60
CA GLN A 306 6.82 15.41 -12.23
C GLN A 306 7.87 14.80 -11.33
N LEU A 307 8.67 13.88 -11.86
CA LEU A 307 9.78 13.23 -11.19
C LEU A 307 11.09 13.78 -11.73
N SER A 308 11.98 14.17 -10.85
CA SER A 308 13.27 14.78 -11.15
C SER A 308 14.35 14.31 -10.16
N ARG A 309 15.53 14.89 -10.28
CA ARG A 309 16.67 14.70 -9.39
C ARG A 309 17.22 16.07 -9.00
N ILE A 310 17.58 16.24 -7.74
CA ILE A 310 18.42 17.34 -7.29
C ILE A 310 19.85 16.86 -7.11
N ASP A 311 20.82 17.73 -7.39
CA ASP A 311 22.21 17.37 -7.25
C ASP A 311 22.62 17.28 -5.79
N ARG A 312 22.05 18.13 -4.91
CA ARG A 312 22.37 18.18 -3.49
C ARG A 312 21.22 18.73 -2.64
N LEU A 313 20.96 18.06 -1.53
CA LEU A 313 20.13 18.54 -0.44
C LEU A 313 20.98 18.63 0.83
N ASP A 314 21.07 19.82 1.43
CA ASP A 314 21.75 20.04 2.71
C ASP A 314 20.67 20.22 3.79
N ILE A 315 20.63 19.35 4.81
CA ILE A 315 19.71 19.39 5.96
C ILE A 315 20.55 19.37 7.25
N GLY A 316 20.63 20.48 7.95
CA GLY A 316 21.60 20.61 9.04
C GLY A 316 23.02 20.47 8.51
N ASP A 317 23.76 19.51 9.04
CA ASP A 317 25.10 19.10 8.61
C ASP A 317 25.10 17.89 7.68
N LEU A 318 23.97 17.22 7.49
CA LEU A 318 23.82 16.10 6.53
C LEU A 318 23.76 16.62 5.10
N GLN A 319 24.55 16.01 4.23
CA GLN A 319 24.54 16.27 2.79
C GLN A 319 24.12 15.02 2.02
N VAL A 320 23.04 15.13 1.23
CA VAL A 320 22.55 14.05 0.35
C VAL A 320 22.69 14.50 -1.10
N ARG A 321 23.42 13.74 -1.92
CA ARG A 321 23.62 14.02 -3.35
C ARG A 321 22.75 13.11 -4.22
N ASN A 322 22.50 13.56 -5.45
CA ASN A 322 21.72 12.84 -6.47
C ASN A 322 20.37 12.33 -5.94
N LEU A 323 19.63 13.16 -5.22
CA LEU A 323 18.39 12.77 -4.57
C LEU A 323 17.22 12.79 -5.56
N PRO A 324 16.43 11.69 -5.68
CA PRO A 324 15.11 11.70 -6.32
C PRO A 324 14.18 12.71 -5.67
N VAL A 325 13.43 13.46 -6.48
CA VAL A 325 12.45 14.42 -5.96
C VAL A 325 11.21 14.49 -6.83
N LEU A 326 10.08 14.75 -6.21
CA LEU A 326 8.83 15.10 -6.87
C LEU A 326 8.70 16.63 -6.95
N ILE A 327 8.28 17.14 -8.10
CA ILE A 327 7.94 18.55 -8.26
C ILE A 327 6.42 18.70 -8.17
N LYS A 328 5.95 19.52 -7.24
CA LYS A 328 4.51 19.75 -7.01
C LYS A 328 3.80 20.27 -8.27
N ASN A 329 2.62 19.77 -8.51
CA ASN A 329 1.71 20.38 -9.48
C ASN A 329 1.23 21.76 -8.99
N PRO A 330 0.75 22.64 -9.89
CA PRO A 330 0.09 23.87 -9.48
C PRO A 330 -1.06 23.58 -8.53
N ALA A 331 -1.30 24.46 -7.57
CA ALA A 331 -2.47 24.41 -6.72
C ALA A 331 -3.74 24.35 -7.55
N LEU A 332 -4.66 23.46 -7.21
CA LEU A 332 -5.99 23.42 -7.86
C LEU A 332 -6.78 24.67 -7.46
N ARG A 333 -7.63 25.20 -8.34
CA ARG A 333 -8.46 26.39 -8.06
C ARG A 333 -9.35 26.13 -6.84
N GLY A 334 -9.42 27.11 -5.94
CA GLY A 334 -10.26 27.04 -4.72
C GLY A 334 -9.68 26.21 -3.58
N ILE A 335 -8.42 25.83 -3.66
CA ILE A 335 -7.69 25.07 -2.67
C ILE A 335 -6.70 25.97 -1.96
N PRO A 336 -6.65 25.95 -0.62
CA PRO A 336 -5.64 26.69 0.13
C PRO A 336 -4.23 26.29 -0.36
N LYS A 337 -3.39 27.28 -0.60
CA LYS A 337 -1.98 27.04 -0.90
C LYS A 337 -1.31 26.47 0.34
N ARG A 338 -1.21 25.15 0.42
CA ARG A 338 -0.26 24.48 1.33
C ARG A 338 1.05 24.32 0.55
N GLU A 339 1.76 25.39 0.36
CA GLU A 339 3.06 25.39 -0.30
C GLU A 339 4.13 25.30 0.77
N GLY A 340 4.71 24.16 0.91
CA GLY A 340 5.93 23.87 1.62
C GLY A 340 6.68 22.81 0.85
N GLU A 341 7.97 22.86 0.90
CA GLU A 341 8.82 21.75 0.55
C GLU A 341 8.64 20.68 1.63
N SER A 342 8.75 19.41 1.29
CA SER A 342 8.74 18.33 2.29
C SER A 342 9.83 17.32 1.96
N PHE A 343 10.31 16.64 2.99
CA PHE A 343 11.25 15.54 2.82
C PHE A 343 10.84 14.36 3.69
N SER A 344 11.19 13.17 3.22
CA SER A 344 11.00 11.93 3.95
C SER A 344 12.38 11.30 4.19
N PRO A 345 12.81 11.09 5.44
CA PRO A 345 14.05 10.36 5.73
C PRO A 345 14.07 8.94 5.17
N LEU A 346 12.88 8.36 4.94
CA LEU A 346 12.75 7.04 4.31
C LEU A 346 13.35 7.02 2.90
N SER A 347 13.24 8.14 2.17
CA SER A 347 13.83 8.27 0.83
C SER A 347 15.36 8.34 0.85
N PHE A 348 15.96 8.57 2.02
CA PHE A 348 17.42 8.55 2.23
C PHE A 348 17.94 7.20 2.74
N GLY A 349 17.04 6.27 3.08
CA GLY A 349 17.41 5.01 3.73
C GLY A 349 17.95 5.19 5.15
N MET A 350 17.63 6.30 5.82
CA MET A 350 18.07 6.61 7.17
C MET A 350 16.96 6.42 8.19
N SER A 351 17.34 5.92 9.35
CA SER A 351 16.54 5.95 10.57
C SER A 351 16.44 7.38 11.11
N MET A 352 15.40 7.66 11.90
CA MET A 352 15.24 8.99 12.51
C MET A 352 14.66 8.92 13.90
N GLN A 353 14.97 9.92 14.72
CA GLN A 353 14.37 10.15 16.04
C GLN A 353 13.85 11.58 16.12
N ILE A 354 12.61 11.74 16.58
CA ILE A 354 11.95 13.03 16.80
C ILE A 354 11.78 13.22 18.30
N ASP A 355 12.45 14.21 18.86
CA ASP A 355 12.27 14.64 20.25
C ASP A 355 11.41 15.92 20.25
N TYR A 356 10.12 15.77 20.49
CA TYR A 356 9.18 16.90 20.51
C TYR A 356 9.40 17.82 21.71
N GLN A 357 9.90 17.28 22.83
CA GLN A 357 10.14 18.07 24.05
C GLN A 357 11.30 19.05 23.83
N HIS A 358 12.39 18.59 23.25
CA HIS A 358 13.58 19.41 22.97
C HIS A 358 13.56 20.00 21.55
N ARG A 359 12.56 19.68 20.73
CA ARG A 359 12.42 20.11 19.33
C ARG A 359 13.66 19.78 18.51
N GLN A 360 14.12 18.54 18.61
CA GLN A 360 15.27 18.02 17.88
C GLN A 360 14.88 16.86 16.98
N LEU A 361 15.35 16.90 15.74
CA LEU A 361 15.32 15.79 14.79
C LEU A 361 16.73 15.23 14.68
N THR A 362 16.89 13.94 14.91
CA THR A 362 18.12 13.20 14.66
C THR A 362 17.91 12.25 13.51
N MET A 363 18.79 12.24 12.53
CA MET A 363 18.84 11.26 11.43
C MET A 363 20.17 10.52 11.49
N ALA A 364 20.12 9.20 11.34
CA ALA A 364 21.33 8.34 11.36
C ALA A 364 21.03 7.03 10.61
N ARG A 365 22.04 6.38 10.10
CA ARG A 365 21.89 5.02 9.59
C ARG A 365 21.55 4.05 10.73
N LEU A 366 22.27 4.17 11.84
CA LEU A 366 22.05 3.37 13.05
C LEU A 366 21.69 4.31 14.20
N LEU A 367 20.53 4.13 14.79
CA LEU A 367 20.12 4.83 16.00
C LEU A 367 20.72 4.15 17.24
N PRO A 368 20.85 4.87 18.37
CA PRO A 368 21.20 4.26 19.64
C PRO A 368 20.27 3.09 19.98
N ALA A 369 20.76 2.14 20.76
CA ALA A 369 19.94 1.04 21.26
C ALA A 369 18.69 1.58 21.97
N ALA A 370 17.58 0.83 21.87
CA ALA A 370 16.34 1.19 22.54
C ALA A 370 16.53 1.18 24.07
N ASP A 371 15.94 2.15 24.74
CA ASP A 371 15.87 2.17 26.20
C ASP A 371 14.90 1.10 26.71
N ALA A 372 15.09 0.64 27.95
CA ALA A 372 14.20 -0.34 28.57
C ALA A 372 12.75 0.16 28.73
N THR A 373 12.55 1.47 28.69
CA THR A 373 11.24 2.15 28.79
C THR A 373 10.59 2.37 27.44
N ASP A 374 11.29 2.07 26.33
CA ASP A 374 10.73 2.24 24.98
C ASP A 374 9.67 1.18 24.71
N LEU A 375 8.49 1.63 24.27
CA LEU A 375 7.54 0.75 23.60
C LEU A 375 8.05 0.49 22.19
N ARG A 376 8.24 -0.77 21.84
CA ARG A 376 8.77 -1.19 20.53
C ARG A 376 7.68 -1.88 19.73
N LEU A 377 7.30 -1.29 18.62
CA LEU A 377 6.32 -1.82 17.69
C LEU A 377 7.01 -2.28 16.40
N PRO A 378 6.75 -3.51 15.90
CA PRO A 378 7.29 -3.94 14.61
C PRO A 378 6.91 -2.96 13.50
N LEU A 379 7.91 -2.49 12.76
CA LEU A 379 7.75 -1.57 11.64
C LEU A 379 7.81 -2.34 10.33
N ARG A 380 6.88 -2.06 9.41
CA ARG A 380 6.96 -2.51 8.03
C ARG A 380 7.09 -1.30 7.11
N VAL A 381 8.01 -1.41 6.17
CA VAL A 381 8.27 -0.35 5.18
C VAL A 381 8.01 -0.88 3.78
N HIS A 382 6.87 -0.52 3.24
CA HIS A 382 6.55 -0.75 1.83
C HIS A 382 6.15 0.59 1.21
N ARG A 383 7.13 1.30 0.65
CA ARG A 383 7.05 2.69 0.21
C ARG A 383 6.75 3.68 1.34
N LEU A 384 5.93 3.32 2.32
CA LEU A 384 5.60 4.06 3.54
C LEU A 384 5.89 3.20 4.77
N ALA A 385 6.20 3.84 5.89
CA ALA A 385 6.40 3.18 7.18
C ALA A 385 5.06 2.89 7.85
N MET A 386 4.84 1.65 8.29
CA MET A 386 3.57 1.21 8.84
C MET A 386 3.77 0.41 10.12
N VAL A 387 2.82 0.58 11.05
CA VAL A 387 2.74 -0.19 12.30
C VAL A 387 1.39 -0.87 12.42
N ARG A 388 1.38 -2.02 13.09
CA ARG A 388 0.14 -2.77 13.38
C ARG A 388 -0.53 -2.20 14.62
N GLY A 389 -1.83 -1.89 14.48
CA GLY A 389 -2.74 -1.62 15.58
C GLY A 389 -3.90 -2.60 15.59
N MET A 390 -4.72 -2.57 16.64
CA MET A 390 -5.92 -3.39 16.79
C MET A 390 -7.14 -2.48 17.01
N LEU A 391 -8.09 -2.52 16.10
CA LEU A 391 -9.36 -1.78 16.21
C LEU A 391 -10.40 -2.63 16.95
N ASN A 392 -11.06 -2.03 17.93
CA ASN A 392 -12.09 -2.65 18.77
C ASN A 392 -11.71 -4.03 19.32
N SER A 393 -10.41 -4.27 19.53
CA SER A 393 -9.82 -5.55 19.98
C SER A 393 -10.14 -6.75 19.08
N THR A 394 -10.65 -6.53 17.88
CA THR A 394 -11.08 -7.60 16.96
C THR A 394 -10.41 -7.58 15.60
N ARG A 395 -10.04 -6.38 15.09
CA ARG A 395 -9.51 -6.24 13.74
C ARG A 395 -8.08 -5.71 13.76
N PRO A 396 -7.09 -6.52 13.37
CA PRO A 396 -5.75 -6.05 13.09
C PRO A 396 -5.78 -5.09 11.90
N THR A 397 -5.06 -3.99 12.01
CA THR A 397 -5.04 -2.93 11.02
C THR A 397 -3.66 -2.30 10.98
N TYR A 398 -3.09 -2.15 9.79
CA TYR A 398 -1.82 -1.43 9.62
C TYR A 398 -2.06 0.05 9.36
N PHE A 399 -1.34 0.88 10.10
CA PHE A 399 -1.40 2.34 10.04
C PHE A 399 -0.10 2.90 9.50
N VAL A 400 -0.19 3.81 8.53
CA VAL A 400 0.96 4.61 8.10
C VAL A 400 1.35 5.55 9.24
N VAL A 401 2.63 5.60 9.56
CA VAL A 401 3.21 6.57 10.49
C VAL A 401 3.50 7.84 9.70
N ASP A 402 2.66 8.87 9.86
CA ASP A 402 2.65 10.07 9.02
C ASP A 402 2.85 11.35 9.85
N THR A 403 4.08 11.87 9.85
CA THR A 403 4.39 13.15 10.52
C THR A 403 3.81 14.36 9.79
N GLY A 404 3.43 14.20 8.53
CA GLY A 404 2.72 15.19 7.72
C GLY A 404 1.21 15.19 7.93
N GLY A 405 0.61 14.10 8.44
CA GLY A 405 -0.79 13.99 8.82
C GLY A 405 -1.09 14.61 10.20
N GLU A 406 -2.34 15.00 10.43
CA GLU A 406 -2.72 15.64 11.72
C GLU A 406 -3.31 14.62 12.69
N VAL A 407 -4.28 13.82 12.26
CA VAL A 407 -5.14 13.01 13.11
C VAL A 407 -4.94 11.51 12.89
N ILE A 408 -5.48 10.69 13.81
CA ILE A 408 -5.64 9.28 13.55
C ILE A 408 -6.85 9.08 12.64
N SER A 409 -6.65 8.41 11.54
CA SER A 409 -7.71 8.09 10.59
C SER A 409 -7.68 6.63 10.18
N ILE A 410 -8.84 6.13 9.68
CA ILE A 410 -8.96 4.80 9.07
C ILE A 410 -9.55 4.92 7.67
N SER A 411 -9.34 3.92 6.84
CA SER A 411 -9.95 3.88 5.51
C SER A 411 -11.45 3.60 5.59
N ALA A 412 -12.19 4.03 4.56
CA ALA A 412 -13.62 3.74 4.43
C ALA A 412 -13.89 2.22 4.41
N GLU A 413 -13.01 1.45 3.76
CA GLU A 413 -13.07 0.00 3.71
C GLU A 413 -12.85 -0.61 5.11
N THR A 414 -11.86 -0.13 5.88
CA THR A 414 -11.67 -0.56 7.27
C THR A 414 -12.87 -0.24 8.13
N ALA A 415 -13.47 0.95 7.98
CA ALA A 415 -14.67 1.36 8.69
C ALA A 415 -15.89 0.48 8.35
N GLY A 416 -16.00 0.04 7.08
CA GLY A 416 -17.08 -0.83 6.61
C GLY A 416 -17.21 -2.15 7.39
N HIS A 417 -16.13 -2.68 7.92
CA HIS A 417 -16.17 -3.90 8.77
C HIS A 417 -16.90 -3.70 10.11
N PHE A 418 -17.15 -2.45 10.51
CA PHE A 418 -17.86 -2.10 11.75
C PHE A 418 -19.30 -1.59 11.52
N ASP A 419 -19.78 -1.55 10.28
CA ASP A 419 -21.11 -0.99 9.94
C ASP A 419 -22.27 -1.66 10.70
N ASN A 420 -22.15 -2.94 11.06
CA ASN A 420 -23.13 -3.68 11.85
C ASN A 420 -23.17 -3.27 13.35
N GLY A 421 -22.22 -2.46 13.82
CA GLY A 421 -22.12 -2.00 15.21
C GLY A 421 -23.03 -0.84 15.58
N GLY A 422 -23.83 -0.31 14.66
CA GLY A 422 -24.76 0.80 14.92
C GLY A 422 -24.08 2.14 15.22
N TYR A 423 -22.84 2.32 14.82
CA TYR A 423 -22.10 3.56 15.04
C TYR A 423 -22.70 4.73 14.26
N ARG A 424 -22.83 5.88 14.91
CA ARG A 424 -23.30 7.11 14.29
C ARG A 424 -22.19 7.71 13.43
N LYS A 425 -22.39 7.82 12.10
CA LYS A 425 -21.51 8.53 11.19
C LYS A 425 -21.80 10.04 11.24
N ILE A 426 -20.77 10.85 11.52
CA ILE A 426 -20.90 12.31 11.56
C ILE A 426 -20.15 12.85 10.33
N PRO A 427 -20.84 13.43 9.32
CA PRO A 427 -20.20 13.90 8.09
C PRO A 427 -19.12 14.94 8.35
N LEU A 428 -18.00 14.81 7.64
CA LEU A 428 -16.88 15.75 7.64
C LEU A 428 -16.54 16.15 6.20
N LYS A 429 -15.77 17.24 6.08
CA LYS A 429 -15.05 17.57 4.85
C LYS A 429 -13.58 17.67 5.20
N VAL A 430 -12.80 16.77 4.63
CA VAL A 430 -11.34 16.73 4.86
C VAL A 430 -10.64 17.18 3.59
N TYR A 431 -9.63 18.00 3.76
CA TYR A 431 -8.77 18.44 2.68
C TYR A 431 -7.42 17.72 2.76
N GLY A 432 -7.06 16.99 1.72
CA GLY A 432 -5.79 16.27 1.62
C GLY A 432 -4.96 16.68 0.40
N THR A 433 -3.86 15.98 0.16
CA THR A 433 -2.94 16.27 -0.94
C THR A 433 -3.55 16.06 -2.33
N SER A 434 -4.64 15.28 -2.45
CA SER A 434 -5.41 15.06 -3.68
C SER A 434 -6.77 15.79 -3.69
N GLY A 435 -6.92 16.86 -2.92
CA GLY A 435 -8.12 17.69 -2.92
C GLY A 435 -9.06 17.41 -1.74
N TRP A 436 -10.34 17.72 -1.92
CA TRP A 436 -11.36 17.48 -0.90
C TRP A 436 -11.79 16.02 -0.88
N ASP A 437 -11.92 15.46 0.31
CA ASP A 437 -12.70 14.24 0.58
C ASP A 437 -14.04 14.68 1.20
N ARG A 438 -15.11 14.60 0.41
CA ARG A 438 -16.46 15.05 0.80
C ARG A 438 -17.26 13.93 1.44
N ASP A 439 -16.82 12.70 1.28
CA ASP A 439 -17.44 11.50 1.84
C ASP A 439 -16.82 11.11 3.18
N ALA A 440 -15.82 11.88 3.66
CA ALA A 440 -15.21 11.70 4.96
C ALA A 440 -16.24 11.85 6.08
N PHE A 441 -16.07 11.10 7.16
CA PHE A 441 -16.92 11.21 8.34
C PHE A 441 -16.15 10.88 9.62
N LEU A 442 -16.67 11.29 10.76
CA LEU A 442 -16.20 10.89 12.08
C LEU A 442 -16.97 9.68 12.56
N LEU A 443 -16.26 8.69 13.04
CA LEU A 443 -16.78 7.47 13.64
C LEU A 443 -16.43 7.48 15.14
N PRO A 444 -17.37 7.88 16.03
CA PRO A 444 -17.12 7.93 17.47
C PRO A 444 -17.21 6.55 18.11
N GLY A 445 -16.66 6.42 19.30
CA GLY A 445 -16.81 5.22 20.13
C GLY A 445 -15.90 4.06 19.77
N MET A 446 -14.87 4.30 18.97
CA MET A 446 -13.89 3.29 18.61
C MET A 446 -12.83 3.10 19.70
N SER A 447 -12.27 1.91 19.79
CA SER A 447 -11.05 1.68 20.54
C SER A 447 -9.91 1.29 19.60
N LEU A 448 -8.72 1.79 19.91
CA LEU A 448 -7.49 1.52 19.17
C LEU A 448 -6.40 1.14 20.14
N ASN A 449 -5.72 0.05 19.83
CA ASN A 449 -4.63 -0.47 20.65
C ASN A 449 -3.37 -0.63 19.79
N PHE A 450 -2.23 -0.12 20.30
CA PHE A 450 -0.89 -0.36 19.80
C PHE A 450 -0.10 -1.03 20.93
N ASP A 451 -0.19 -2.34 21.04
CA ASP A 451 0.39 -3.15 22.13
C ASP A 451 -0.06 -2.62 23.52
N GLN A 452 0.82 -1.92 24.26
CA GLN A 452 0.53 -1.38 25.59
C GLN A 452 -0.18 -0.01 25.57
N ILE A 453 -0.29 0.63 24.41
CA ILE A 453 -1.00 1.91 24.27
C ILE A 453 -2.44 1.62 23.89
N GLU A 454 -3.39 1.97 24.74
CA GLU A 454 -4.82 1.78 24.51
C GLU A 454 -5.56 3.11 24.53
N TYR A 455 -6.30 3.37 23.46
CA TYR A 455 -7.26 4.45 23.35
C TYR A 455 -8.69 3.87 23.36
N LYS A 456 -9.50 4.29 24.31
CA LYS A 456 -10.91 3.86 24.44
C LYS A 456 -11.85 4.99 24.05
N ASN A 457 -12.96 4.62 23.41
CA ASN A 457 -14.05 5.52 23.09
C ASN A 457 -13.59 6.81 22.36
N MET A 458 -12.64 6.64 21.42
CA MET A 458 -12.12 7.76 20.64
C MET A 458 -12.89 7.95 19.34
N PRO A 459 -12.99 9.16 18.82
CA PRO A 459 -13.47 9.39 17.47
C PRO A 459 -12.34 9.14 16.47
N LEU A 460 -12.62 8.37 15.42
CA LEU A 460 -11.72 8.18 14.28
C LEU A 460 -12.26 8.91 13.05
N VAL A 461 -11.36 9.59 12.34
CA VAL A 461 -11.70 10.17 11.03
C VAL A 461 -11.65 9.06 9.99
N VAL A 462 -12.72 8.91 9.22
CA VAL A 462 -12.78 7.95 8.11
C VAL A 462 -12.54 8.68 6.81
N LEU A 463 -11.57 8.18 6.02
CA LEU A 463 -11.09 8.77 4.79
C LEU A 463 -11.20 7.80 3.62
N ASN A 464 -11.41 8.34 2.43
CA ASN A 464 -11.25 7.57 1.20
C ASN A 464 -9.77 7.37 0.88
N LEU A 465 -9.24 6.19 1.21
CA LEU A 465 -7.86 5.78 0.93
C LEU A 465 -7.75 4.79 -0.23
N ARG A 466 -8.79 4.67 -1.08
CA ARG A 466 -8.81 3.72 -2.19
C ARG A 466 -7.68 3.98 -3.22
N ALA A 467 -7.50 5.23 -3.63
CA ALA A 467 -6.45 5.56 -4.61
C ALA A 467 -5.03 5.30 -4.07
N PRO A 468 -4.65 5.70 -2.85
CA PRO A 468 -3.41 5.27 -2.22
C PRO A 468 -3.28 3.75 -2.12
N SER A 469 -4.34 3.03 -1.72
CA SER A 469 -4.33 1.56 -1.64
C SER A 469 -4.03 0.89 -2.98
N VAL A 470 -4.68 1.35 -4.05
CA VAL A 470 -4.41 0.86 -5.42
C VAL A 470 -2.95 1.11 -5.83
N LEU A 471 -2.42 2.30 -5.53
CA LEU A 471 -1.04 2.67 -5.86
C LEU A 471 -0.02 1.81 -5.10
N LEU A 472 -0.30 1.51 -3.84
CA LEU A 472 0.58 0.70 -2.97
C LEU A 472 0.45 -0.80 -3.22
N GLY A 473 -0.64 -1.25 -3.85
CA GLY A 473 -0.91 -2.66 -4.12
C GLY A 473 -1.49 -3.43 -2.94
N PHE A 474 -1.94 -2.75 -1.89
CA PHE A 474 -2.62 -3.33 -0.74
C PHE A 474 -3.58 -2.33 -0.09
N GLN A 475 -4.54 -2.84 0.69
CA GLN A 475 -5.51 -2.03 1.43
C GLN A 475 -4.82 -1.27 2.56
N LEU A 476 -4.79 0.05 2.47
CA LEU A 476 -4.39 0.90 3.58
C LEU A 476 -5.45 0.85 4.68
N GLY A 477 -5.04 0.45 5.89
CA GLY A 477 -5.94 0.39 7.04
C GLY A 477 -6.24 1.75 7.63
N GLY A 478 -5.20 2.59 7.78
CA GLY A 478 -5.33 3.92 8.36
C GLY A 478 -4.01 4.68 8.41
N ILE A 479 -4.05 5.82 9.10
CA ILE A 479 -2.91 6.73 9.28
C ILE A 479 -2.86 7.13 10.75
N VAL A 480 -1.67 7.14 11.36
CA VAL A 480 -1.41 7.75 12.67
C VAL A 480 -0.58 9.01 12.46
N GLY A 481 -1.19 10.15 12.77
CA GLY A 481 -0.63 11.46 12.52
C GLY A 481 0.01 12.13 13.74
N HIS A 482 0.32 13.40 13.58
CA HIS A 482 1.01 14.23 14.54
C HIS A 482 0.37 14.24 15.95
N ASN A 483 -0.97 14.28 16.04
CA ASN A 483 -1.69 14.29 17.32
C ASN A 483 -1.42 13.04 18.19
N PHE A 484 -1.07 11.91 17.56
CA PHE A 484 -0.61 10.73 18.28
C PHE A 484 0.89 10.83 18.59
N LEU A 485 1.69 11.12 17.57
CA LEU A 485 3.14 11.05 17.66
C LEU A 485 3.74 12.07 18.63
N SER A 486 3.14 13.25 18.73
CA SER A 486 3.64 14.37 19.56
C SER A 486 3.64 14.12 21.06
N HIS A 487 2.99 13.04 21.53
CA HIS A 487 3.00 12.65 22.94
C HIS A 487 4.24 11.83 23.34
N TYR A 488 5.11 11.51 22.37
CA TYR A 488 6.24 10.61 22.55
C TYR A 488 7.52 11.19 21.94
N ARG A 489 8.66 10.76 22.45
CA ARG A 489 9.86 10.72 21.65
C ARG A 489 9.69 9.53 20.68
N VAL A 490 9.72 9.82 19.39
CA VAL A 490 9.42 8.87 18.32
C VAL A 490 10.69 8.51 17.60
N ALA A 491 11.02 7.21 17.47
CA ALA A 491 12.09 6.76 16.60
C ALA A 491 11.55 5.76 15.57
N LEU A 492 11.83 6.03 14.29
CA LEU A 492 11.66 5.08 13.20
C LEU A 492 13.03 4.46 12.91
N ASP A 493 13.22 3.24 13.39
CA ASP A 493 14.46 2.50 13.24
C ASP A 493 14.35 1.54 12.05
N MET A 494 14.97 1.93 10.94
CA MET A 494 14.92 1.17 9.69
C MET A 494 15.79 -0.09 9.76
N ASP A 495 16.88 -0.05 10.54
CA ASP A 495 17.80 -1.17 10.72
C ASP A 495 17.16 -2.30 11.52
N GLN A 496 16.54 -1.95 12.65
CA GLN A 496 15.84 -2.91 13.51
C GLN A 496 14.41 -3.21 13.05
N SER A 497 13.88 -2.46 12.08
CA SER A 497 12.49 -2.50 11.63
C SER A 497 11.51 -2.30 12.79
N GLU A 498 11.70 -1.20 13.55
CA GLU A 498 10.91 -0.86 14.73
C GLU A 498 10.48 0.60 14.73
N LEU A 499 9.24 0.83 15.19
CA LEU A 499 8.81 2.12 15.72
C LEU A 499 9.00 2.06 17.25
N ARG A 500 9.81 2.98 17.79
CA ARG A 500 10.00 3.13 19.24
C ARG A 500 9.26 4.38 19.72
N LEU A 501 8.53 4.23 20.80
CA LEU A 501 7.76 5.31 21.43
C LEU A 501 8.14 5.40 22.91
N GLN A 502 8.71 6.52 23.30
CA GLN A 502 9.06 6.79 24.69
C GLN A 502 8.19 7.94 25.20
N LYS A 503 7.42 7.72 26.26
CA LYS A 503 6.63 8.76 26.91
C LYS A 503 7.55 9.79 27.57
N PHE A 504 7.15 11.07 27.46
CA PHE A 504 7.81 12.15 28.19
C PHE A 504 7.52 12.11 29.68
#